data_2b32e07331cd7d320878e7d0efd026e5
#
_entry.id   2b32e07331cd7d320878e7d0efd026e5
#
_cell.length_a   1.000
_cell.length_b   1.000
_cell.length_c   1.000
_cell.angle_alpha   90.00
_cell.angle_beta   90.00
_cell.angle_gamma   90.00
#
_symmetry.space_group_name_H-M   'P 1'
#
loop_
_entity.id
_entity.type
_entity.pdbx_description
1 polymer ?
#
loop_
_entity_poly.entity_id
_entity_poly.type
_entity_poly.pdbx_seq_one_letter_code
_entity_poly.pdbx_strand_id
1 'polypeptide(L)'
;EPFVLCHAAGFFIAIVAEQLHGDDPPAAGPGPDASVAIIIPARHEPKQVIESTLLTCLNMDYRNRSVYLLDDSSIESYKQEACELAEAYGVRLFTWDGNRGAKAGLINDVLAGLQEKYVAIFDADQNPMPMFLDKVLPFLEGDPKLAFVQTPQFYSNTDVSRVAKISHAQQAVFFEYVCEGKSSREAMFCCGTNVVLRRSALEDIGGFDEGSVTEDVATSLKLHLRQWRSLYYNKAYTFGMAPEDLGAYFTQQNRWAMGSIQLFRKLMGIFFTNFRALKIHQWLEYLLTSTYYFVGWAYL
;
A
#
# COMPACT_ATOMS: atom_id res chain seq x y z
N GLU A 1 27.92 -12.81 8.34
CA GLU A 1 27.13 -13.79 9.15
C GLU A 1 26.21 -13.12 10.20
N PRO A 2 26.65 -12.21 11.14
CA PRO A 2 25.76 -11.65 12.15
C PRO A 2 24.56 -10.90 11.57
N PHE A 3 24.75 -10.18 10.48
CA PHE A 3 23.70 -9.41 9.81
C PHE A 3 22.59 -10.32 9.25
N VAL A 4 22.95 -11.41 8.60
CA VAL A 4 22.01 -12.41 8.10
C VAL A 4 21.26 -13.09 9.23
N LEU A 5 21.95 -13.42 10.31
CA LEU A 5 21.33 -14.00 11.51
C LEU A 5 20.33 -13.04 12.15
N CYS A 6 20.61 -11.73 12.20
CA CYS A 6 19.68 -10.73 12.69
C CYS A 6 18.39 -10.68 11.85
N HIS A 7 18.49 -10.75 10.51
CA HIS A 7 17.32 -10.79 9.64
C HIS A 7 16.54 -12.09 9.79
N ALA A 8 17.21 -13.24 9.86
CA ALA A 8 16.57 -14.53 10.09
C ALA A 8 15.87 -14.58 11.46
N ALA A 9 16.53 -14.08 12.51
CA ALA A 9 15.93 -13.97 13.83
C ALA A 9 14.74 -13.02 13.85
N GLY A 10 14.84 -11.85 13.19
CA GLY A 10 13.73 -10.90 13.05
C GLY A 10 12.53 -11.51 12.34
N PHE A 11 12.75 -12.23 11.26
CA PHE A 11 11.72 -12.98 10.53
C PHE A 11 11.08 -14.07 11.41
N PHE A 12 11.89 -14.86 12.08
CA PHE A 12 11.40 -15.91 13.00
C PHE A 12 10.57 -15.32 14.15
N ILE A 13 11.02 -14.21 14.73
CA ILE A 13 10.29 -13.51 15.80
C ILE A 13 8.95 -12.96 15.26
N ALA A 14 8.89 -12.48 14.01
CA ALA A 14 7.64 -12.03 13.39
C ALA A 14 6.64 -13.18 13.27
N ILE A 15 7.08 -14.35 12.78
CA ILE A 15 6.23 -15.56 12.67
C ILE A 15 5.74 -16.03 14.05
N VAL A 16 6.63 -16.07 15.05
CA VAL A 16 6.24 -16.50 16.41
C VAL A 16 5.29 -15.49 17.06
N ALA A 17 5.51 -14.19 16.84
CA ALA A 17 4.63 -13.15 17.37
C ALA A 17 3.21 -13.25 16.79
N GLU A 18 3.10 -13.54 15.48
CA GLU A 18 1.81 -13.80 14.84
C GLU A 18 1.10 -15.01 15.46
N GLN A 19 1.78 -16.15 15.61
CA GLN A 19 1.20 -17.36 16.21
C GLN A 19 0.75 -17.18 17.68
N LEU A 20 1.41 -16.28 18.40
CA LEU A 20 1.05 -15.99 19.80
C LEU A 20 -0.08 -14.96 19.95
N HIS A 21 -0.32 -14.15 18.90
CA HIS A 21 -1.32 -13.07 18.91
C HIS A 21 -2.40 -13.27 17.82
N GLY A 22 -2.41 -14.42 17.19
CA GLY A 22 -3.06 -14.76 15.92
C GLY A 22 -4.58 -14.86 15.92
N ASP A 23 -5.28 -14.07 16.71
CA ASP A 23 -6.70 -13.84 16.49
C ASP A 23 -6.88 -12.69 15.51
N ASP A 24 -7.71 -12.92 14.48
CA ASP A 24 -8.20 -11.83 13.62
C ASP A 24 -8.67 -10.69 14.54
N PRO A 25 -8.19 -9.45 14.37
CA PRO A 25 -8.62 -8.36 15.22
C PRO A 25 -10.15 -8.30 15.23
N PRO A 26 -10.78 -8.08 16.41
CA PRO A 26 -12.22 -8.09 16.53
C PRO A 26 -12.81 -7.11 15.52
N ALA A 27 -13.65 -7.61 14.63
CA ALA A 27 -14.42 -6.75 13.74
C ALA A 27 -15.25 -5.81 14.62
N ALA A 28 -15.06 -4.51 14.51
CA ALA A 28 -16.02 -3.56 15.00
C ALA A 28 -17.38 -3.92 14.37
N GLY A 29 -18.48 -3.66 15.08
CA GLY A 29 -19.83 -3.97 14.58
C GLY A 29 -20.12 -3.38 13.19
N PRO A 30 -21.32 -3.53 12.64
CA PRO A 30 -21.63 -3.09 11.29
C PRO A 30 -21.11 -1.68 11.04
N GLY A 31 -20.27 -1.55 10.03
CA GLY A 31 -19.60 -0.30 9.71
C GLY A 31 -20.63 0.81 9.50
N PRO A 32 -20.40 2.01 10.04
CA PRO A 32 -21.24 3.13 9.75
C PRO A 32 -21.13 3.48 8.27
N ASP A 33 -22.14 4.16 7.76
CA ASP A 33 -22.19 4.63 6.36
C ASP A 33 -21.24 5.84 6.16
N ALA A 34 -19.94 5.60 6.34
CA ALA A 34 -18.90 6.60 6.21
C ALA A 34 -18.46 6.76 4.75
N SER A 35 -18.25 8.00 4.31
CA SER A 35 -17.87 8.28 2.92
C SER A 35 -16.47 7.80 2.58
N VAL A 36 -16.29 7.19 1.39
CA VAL A 36 -15.03 6.66 0.90
C VAL A 36 -14.71 7.19 -0.49
N ALA A 37 -13.54 7.80 -0.67
CA ALA A 37 -12.95 8.08 -1.97
C ALA A 37 -12.14 6.86 -2.40
N ILE A 38 -12.50 6.23 -3.51
CA ILE A 38 -11.72 5.18 -4.15
C ILE A 38 -10.85 5.83 -5.20
N ILE A 39 -9.53 5.74 -5.05
CA ILE A 39 -8.53 6.33 -5.94
C ILE A 39 -7.86 5.23 -6.74
N ILE A 40 -7.88 5.38 -8.07
CA ILE A 40 -7.23 4.49 -9.03
C ILE A 40 -6.19 5.31 -9.79
N PRO A 41 -4.92 5.30 -9.36
CA PRO A 41 -3.85 5.95 -10.12
C PRO A 41 -3.48 5.09 -11.33
N ALA A 42 -3.37 5.73 -12.49
CA ALA A 42 -3.01 5.10 -13.76
C ALA A 42 -1.91 5.91 -14.47
N ARG A 43 -1.00 5.19 -15.15
CA ARG A 43 0.06 5.78 -15.95
C ARG A 43 0.51 4.84 -17.07
N HIS A 44 -0.03 5.01 -18.26
CA HIS A 44 0.28 4.18 -19.44
C HIS A 44 -0.17 2.71 -19.31
N GLU A 45 -1.06 2.37 -18.38
CA GLU A 45 -1.67 1.04 -18.35
C GLU A 45 -2.65 0.89 -19.53
N PRO A 46 -2.76 -0.34 -20.09
CA PRO A 46 -3.73 -0.61 -21.16
C PRO A 46 -5.17 -0.33 -20.70
N LYS A 47 -5.98 0.25 -21.60
CA LYS A 47 -7.39 0.61 -21.34
C LYS A 47 -8.18 -0.53 -20.66
N GLN A 48 -8.01 -1.77 -21.13
CA GLN A 48 -8.74 -2.93 -20.60
C GLN A 48 -8.36 -3.25 -19.13
N VAL A 49 -7.12 -2.97 -18.73
CA VAL A 49 -6.66 -3.16 -17.35
C VAL A 49 -7.33 -2.16 -16.44
N ILE A 50 -7.30 -0.87 -16.80
CA ILE A 50 -7.96 0.20 -16.05
C ILE A 50 -9.48 -0.04 -15.98
N GLU A 51 -10.09 -0.43 -17.09
CA GLU A 51 -11.53 -0.73 -17.19
C GLU A 51 -11.94 -1.84 -16.22
N SER A 52 -11.17 -2.93 -16.15
CA SER A 52 -11.41 -4.03 -15.23
C SER A 52 -11.43 -3.55 -13.77
N THR A 53 -10.45 -2.75 -13.38
CA THR A 53 -10.35 -2.19 -12.03
C THR A 53 -11.48 -1.20 -11.74
N LEU A 54 -11.84 -0.34 -12.70
CA LEU A 54 -12.99 0.57 -12.57
C LEU A 54 -14.29 -0.21 -12.34
N LEU A 55 -14.54 -1.26 -13.13
CA LEU A 55 -15.74 -2.09 -13.00
C LEU A 55 -15.83 -2.76 -11.64
N THR A 56 -14.73 -3.31 -11.13
CA THR A 56 -14.73 -3.96 -9.80
C THR A 56 -14.94 -2.95 -8.68
N CYS A 57 -14.37 -1.75 -8.76
CA CYS A 57 -14.60 -0.67 -7.81
C CYS A 57 -16.04 -0.14 -7.84
N LEU A 58 -16.62 -0.02 -9.02
CA LEU A 58 -18.03 0.39 -9.19
C LEU A 58 -19.02 -0.68 -8.71
N ASN A 59 -18.64 -1.95 -8.73
CA ASN A 59 -19.46 -3.08 -8.29
C ASN A 59 -19.30 -3.44 -6.80
N MET A 60 -18.61 -2.62 -6.00
CA MET A 60 -18.57 -2.85 -4.55
C MET A 60 -19.95 -2.68 -3.92
N ASP A 61 -20.25 -3.50 -2.90
CA ASP A 61 -21.53 -3.46 -2.18
C ASP A 61 -21.72 -2.18 -1.38
N TYR A 62 -20.63 -1.54 -0.97
CA TYR A 62 -20.63 -0.32 -0.15
C TYR A 62 -21.15 0.89 -0.94
N ARG A 63 -22.23 1.54 -0.47
CA ARG A 63 -22.95 2.57 -1.24
C ARG A 63 -22.32 3.95 -1.19
N ASN A 64 -21.82 4.39 0.01
CA ASN A 64 -21.33 5.75 0.21
C ASN A 64 -19.87 5.88 -0.27
N ARG A 65 -19.66 5.71 -1.57
CA ARG A 65 -18.37 5.81 -2.22
C ARG A 65 -18.38 6.71 -3.44
N SER A 66 -17.25 7.33 -3.72
CA SER A 66 -16.95 8.06 -4.97
C SER A 66 -15.72 7.43 -5.61
N VAL A 67 -15.73 7.20 -6.92
CA VAL A 67 -14.59 6.63 -7.66
C VAL A 67 -13.89 7.73 -8.43
N TYR A 68 -12.56 7.76 -8.31
CA TYR A 68 -11.66 8.73 -8.91
C TYR A 68 -10.62 7.99 -9.73
N LEU A 69 -10.58 8.26 -11.04
CA LEU A 69 -9.48 7.85 -11.91
C LEU A 69 -8.46 8.98 -11.97
N LEU A 70 -7.21 8.68 -11.63
CA LEU A 70 -6.11 9.64 -11.64
C LEU A 70 -5.15 9.25 -12.77
N ASP A 71 -5.04 10.08 -13.79
CA ASP A 71 -4.17 9.82 -14.94
C ASP A 71 -2.91 10.69 -14.90
N ASP A 72 -1.74 10.04 -14.81
CA ASP A 72 -0.39 10.62 -14.89
C ASP A 72 0.30 10.26 -16.23
N SER A 73 -0.47 9.99 -17.27
CA SER A 73 0.07 9.62 -18.57
C SER A 73 0.71 10.81 -19.28
N SER A 74 1.90 10.60 -19.85
CA SER A 74 2.58 11.60 -20.69
C SER A 74 2.25 11.46 -22.18
N ILE A 75 1.55 10.40 -22.57
CA ILE A 75 1.21 10.07 -23.96
C ILE A 75 -0.27 10.33 -24.17
N GLU A 76 -0.58 11.13 -25.20
CA GLU A 76 -1.94 11.63 -25.45
C GLU A 76 -2.98 10.53 -25.68
N SER A 77 -2.60 9.42 -26.33
CA SER A 77 -3.53 8.30 -26.53
C SER A 77 -4.04 7.68 -25.22
N TYR A 78 -3.18 7.55 -24.20
CA TYR A 78 -3.59 7.05 -22.88
C TYR A 78 -4.46 8.05 -22.12
N LYS A 79 -4.17 9.36 -22.22
CA LYS A 79 -5.03 10.42 -21.67
C LYS A 79 -6.43 10.38 -22.28
N GLN A 80 -6.51 10.22 -23.60
CA GLN A 80 -7.79 10.08 -24.28
C GLN A 80 -8.55 8.83 -23.83
N GLU A 81 -7.86 7.69 -23.71
CA GLU A 81 -8.46 6.46 -23.20
C GLU A 81 -8.99 6.61 -21.76
N ALA A 82 -8.26 7.32 -20.91
CA ALA A 82 -8.69 7.62 -19.53
C ALA A 82 -9.95 8.53 -19.54
N CYS A 83 -10.01 9.54 -20.41
CA CYS A 83 -11.20 10.38 -20.60
C CYS A 83 -12.41 9.54 -21.06
N GLU A 84 -12.24 8.68 -22.06
CA GLU A 84 -13.30 7.82 -22.57
C GLU A 84 -13.85 6.88 -21.48
N LEU A 85 -12.97 6.30 -20.64
CA LEU A 85 -13.37 5.46 -19.53
C LEU A 85 -14.13 6.26 -18.47
N ALA A 86 -13.63 7.43 -18.10
CA ALA A 86 -14.28 8.28 -17.12
C ALA A 86 -15.68 8.70 -17.54
N GLU A 87 -15.85 9.09 -18.80
CA GLU A 87 -17.17 9.43 -19.38
C GLU A 87 -18.10 8.21 -19.44
N ALA A 88 -17.60 7.06 -19.94
CA ALA A 88 -18.41 5.85 -20.10
C ALA A 88 -18.92 5.31 -18.76
N TYR A 89 -18.14 5.41 -17.69
CA TYR A 89 -18.49 4.88 -16.36
C TYR A 89 -18.96 5.94 -15.37
N GLY A 90 -18.98 7.23 -15.75
CA GLY A 90 -19.42 8.33 -14.90
C GLY A 90 -18.55 8.54 -13.65
N VAL A 91 -17.24 8.25 -13.75
CA VAL A 91 -16.27 8.45 -12.66
C VAL A 91 -15.58 9.80 -12.79
N ARG A 92 -15.03 10.31 -11.68
CA ARG A 92 -14.30 11.57 -11.69
C ARG A 92 -12.88 11.34 -12.19
N LEU A 93 -12.50 12.07 -13.26
CA LEU A 93 -11.15 12.03 -13.80
C LEU A 93 -10.33 13.23 -13.31
N PHE A 94 -9.12 12.95 -12.84
CA PHE A 94 -8.09 13.95 -12.63
C PHE A 94 -6.91 13.62 -13.54
N THR A 95 -6.61 14.54 -14.45
CA THR A 95 -5.41 14.48 -15.31
C THR A 95 -4.36 15.43 -14.77
N TRP A 96 -3.12 15.03 -14.83
CA TRP A 96 -2.03 15.82 -14.30
C TRP A 96 -0.93 16.01 -15.33
N ASP A 97 -0.55 17.27 -15.59
CA ASP A 97 0.54 17.62 -16.50
C ASP A 97 1.87 17.92 -15.77
N GLY A 98 1.92 17.66 -14.47
CA GLY A 98 3.08 17.93 -13.62
C GLY A 98 3.93 16.70 -13.38
N ASN A 99 5.21 16.92 -13.04
CA ASN A 99 6.16 15.85 -12.68
C ASN A 99 6.53 15.84 -11.20
N ARG A 100 5.71 16.47 -10.32
CA ARG A 100 6.01 16.58 -8.89
C ARG A 100 5.59 15.32 -8.15
N GLY A 101 6.56 14.55 -7.64
CA GLY A 101 6.26 13.44 -6.72
C GLY A 101 5.56 12.23 -7.34
N ALA A 102 5.46 12.14 -8.67
CA ALA A 102 4.79 11.03 -9.37
C ALA A 102 3.42 10.68 -8.75
N LYS A 103 3.11 9.40 -8.51
CA LYS A 103 1.86 8.93 -7.90
C LYS A 103 1.50 9.69 -6.61
N ALA A 104 2.46 9.92 -5.71
CA ALA A 104 2.22 10.62 -4.44
C ALA A 104 1.76 12.06 -4.65
N GLY A 105 2.39 12.80 -5.56
CA GLY A 105 2.02 14.18 -5.86
C GLY A 105 0.61 14.30 -6.41
N LEU A 106 0.26 13.44 -7.36
CA LEU A 106 -1.08 13.40 -7.93
C LEU A 106 -2.14 13.07 -6.88
N ILE A 107 -1.88 12.07 -6.02
CA ILE A 107 -2.80 11.74 -4.91
C ILE A 107 -2.94 12.94 -3.96
N ASN A 108 -1.85 13.63 -3.61
CA ASN A 108 -1.88 14.78 -2.71
C ASN A 108 -2.70 15.94 -3.27
N ASP A 109 -2.59 16.22 -4.57
CA ASP A 109 -3.39 17.28 -5.21
C ASP A 109 -4.89 16.95 -5.16
N VAL A 110 -5.26 15.68 -5.33
CA VAL A 110 -6.65 15.24 -5.21
C VAL A 110 -7.12 15.25 -3.75
N LEU A 111 -6.28 14.81 -2.81
CA LEU A 111 -6.60 14.80 -1.36
C LEU A 111 -7.03 16.18 -0.85
N ALA A 112 -6.43 17.26 -1.35
CA ALA A 112 -6.76 18.63 -0.96
C ALA A 112 -8.21 19.01 -1.26
N GLY A 113 -8.85 18.36 -2.24
CA GLY A 113 -10.25 18.60 -2.63
C GLY A 113 -11.24 17.59 -2.10
N LEU A 114 -10.79 16.48 -1.50
CA LEU A 114 -11.66 15.41 -1.02
C LEU A 114 -12.44 15.81 0.23
N GLN A 115 -13.68 15.35 0.29
CA GLN A 115 -14.53 15.52 1.49
C GLN A 115 -14.80 14.18 2.20
N GLU A 116 -14.49 13.08 1.55
CA GLU A 116 -14.70 11.73 2.05
C GLU A 116 -13.85 11.46 3.30
N LYS A 117 -14.40 10.71 4.24
CA LYS A 117 -13.75 10.38 5.52
C LYS A 117 -12.56 9.44 5.34
N TYR A 118 -12.66 8.54 4.37
CA TYR A 118 -11.66 7.52 4.07
C TYR A 118 -11.23 7.59 2.62
N VAL A 119 -10.01 7.11 2.37
CA VAL A 119 -9.40 7.01 1.04
C VAL A 119 -8.97 5.56 0.83
N ALA A 120 -9.57 4.88 -0.13
CA ALA A 120 -9.15 3.56 -0.59
C ALA A 120 -8.29 3.71 -1.84
N ILE A 121 -7.16 3.00 -1.93
CA ILE A 121 -6.26 3.08 -3.08
C ILE A 121 -6.12 1.70 -3.70
N PHE A 122 -6.37 1.62 -5.00
CA PHE A 122 -6.16 0.43 -5.82
C PHE A 122 -5.34 0.82 -7.05
N ASP A 123 -4.19 0.17 -7.26
CA ASP A 123 -3.45 0.34 -8.51
C ASP A 123 -4.31 -0.11 -9.69
N ALA A 124 -4.00 0.38 -10.89
CA ALA A 124 -4.80 0.17 -12.08
C ALA A 124 -5.01 -1.31 -12.48
N ASP A 125 -4.21 -2.22 -11.92
CA ASP A 125 -4.27 -3.66 -12.13
C ASP A 125 -4.83 -4.45 -10.93
N GLN A 126 -5.41 -3.77 -9.95
CA GLN A 126 -5.93 -4.37 -8.72
C GLN A 126 -7.45 -4.40 -8.70
N ASN A 127 -8.02 -5.61 -8.62
CA ASN A 127 -9.45 -5.87 -8.73
C ASN A 127 -10.04 -6.25 -7.37
N PRO A 128 -10.63 -5.31 -6.62
CA PRO A 128 -11.26 -5.60 -5.34
C PRO A 128 -12.56 -6.39 -5.48
N MET A 129 -12.81 -7.27 -4.50
CA MET A 129 -14.07 -7.99 -4.37
C MET A 129 -15.19 -7.07 -3.86
N PRO A 130 -16.47 -7.35 -4.17
CA PRO A 130 -17.59 -6.49 -3.78
C PRO A 130 -17.66 -6.15 -2.30
N MET A 131 -17.32 -7.07 -1.41
CA MET A 131 -17.36 -6.90 0.05
C MET A 131 -16.13 -6.20 0.66
N PHE A 132 -15.14 -5.78 -0.13
CA PHE A 132 -13.87 -5.25 0.38
C PHE A 132 -14.05 -4.15 1.44
N LEU A 133 -14.80 -3.11 1.12
CA LEU A 133 -15.02 -1.97 2.03
C LEU A 133 -15.80 -2.37 3.28
N ASP A 134 -16.82 -3.24 3.15
CA ASP A 134 -17.60 -3.73 4.29
C ASP A 134 -16.75 -4.53 5.28
N LYS A 135 -15.68 -5.18 4.81
CA LYS A 135 -14.76 -5.95 5.65
C LYS A 135 -13.66 -5.10 6.29
N VAL A 136 -13.25 -4.02 5.64
CA VAL A 136 -12.12 -3.20 6.07
C VAL A 136 -12.53 -2.00 6.92
N LEU A 137 -13.60 -1.30 6.57
CA LEU A 137 -14.04 -0.09 7.27
C LEU A 137 -14.35 -0.29 8.76
N PRO A 138 -14.93 -1.41 9.21
CA PRO A 138 -15.20 -1.63 10.63
C PRO A 138 -13.98 -1.47 11.54
N PHE A 139 -12.77 -1.85 11.08
CA PHE A 139 -11.54 -1.66 11.85
C PHE A 139 -11.21 -0.18 12.06
N LEU A 140 -11.32 0.61 10.98
CA LEU A 140 -11.08 2.05 11.05
C LEU A 140 -12.12 2.78 11.90
N GLU A 141 -13.37 2.36 11.85
CA GLU A 141 -14.43 2.95 12.68
C GLU A 141 -14.30 2.57 14.16
N GLY A 142 -13.82 1.37 14.44
CA GLY A 142 -13.61 0.87 15.81
C GLY A 142 -12.41 1.50 16.53
N ASP A 143 -11.42 2.02 15.79
CA ASP A 143 -10.23 2.64 16.37
C ASP A 143 -9.93 4.01 15.73
N PRO A 144 -10.22 5.13 16.43
CA PRO A 144 -9.97 6.48 15.91
C PRO A 144 -8.48 6.81 15.75
N LYS A 145 -7.56 6.02 16.35
CA LYS A 145 -6.11 6.17 16.18
C LYS A 145 -5.54 5.32 15.05
N LEU A 146 -6.36 4.49 14.41
CA LEU A 146 -5.95 3.70 13.26
C LEU A 146 -5.92 4.59 12.00
N ALA A 147 -4.71 4.76 11.44
CA ALA A 147 -4.50 5.55 10.23
C ALA A 147 -4.89 4.78 8.97
N PHE A 148 -4.59 3.50 8.92
CA PHE A 148 -4.91 2.68 7.77
C PHE A 148 -5.04 1.19 8.10
N VAL A 149 -5.75 0.49 7.21
CA VAL A 149 -5.80 -0.97 7.14
C VAL A 149 -5.25 -1.39 5.79
N GLN A 150 -4.22 -2.22 5.80
CA GLN A 150 -3.62 -2.86 4.63
C GLN A 150 -4.15 -4.28 4.48
N THR A 151 -4.50 -4.69 3.27
CA THR A 151 -4.80 -6.09 2.93
C THR A 151 -3.75 -6.65 1.98
N PRO A 152 -3.62 -7.99 1.82
CA PRO A 152 -2.64 -8.59 0.93
C PRO A 152 -2.89 -8.24 -0.54
N GLN A 153 -1.80 -8.22 -1.31
CA GLN A 153 -1.86 -8.29 -2.77
C GLN A 153 -1.82 -9.77 -3.16
N PHE A 154 -2.83 -10.22 -3.86
CA PHE A 154 -2.90 -11.59 -4.35
C PHE A 154 -2.85 -11.58 -5.88
N TYR A 155 -1.93 -12.35 -6.47
CA TYR A 155 -1.78 -12.39 -7.92
C TYR A 155 -2.65 -13.47 -8.56
N SER A 156 -3.42 -13.08 -9.59
CA SER A 156 -4.35 -13.96 -10.33
C SER A 156 -3.74 -14.57 -11.59
N ASN A 157 -2.66 -13.99 -12.13
CA ASN A 157 -2.03 -14.41 -13.40
C ASN A 157 -0.84 -15.37 -13.22
N THR A 158 -0.85 -16.20 -12.18
CA THR A 158 0.29 -17.06 -11.81
C THR A 158 0.65 -18.11 -12.87
N ASP A 159 -0.31 -18.48 -13.73
CA ASP A 159 -0.12 -19.50 -14.75
C ASP A 159 0.40 -18.94 -16.09
N VAL A 160 0.47 -17.62 -16.24
CA VAL A 160 0.90 -16.95 -17.48
C VAL A 160 2.40 -17.14 -17.71
N SER A 161 3.24 -17.09 -16.67
CA SER A 161 4.69 -17.26 -16.80
C SER A 161 5.32 -17.85 -15.53
N ARG A 162 6.56 -18.37 -15.68
CA ARG A 162 7.36 -18.81 -14.53
C ARG A 162 7.73 -17.64 -13.62
N VAL A 163 7.93 -16.45 -14.20
CA VAL A 163 8.25 -15.23 -13.43
C VAL A 163 7.06 -14.84 -12.57
N ALA A 164 5.85 -14.81 -13.12
CA ALA A 164 4.63 -14.54 -12.36
C ALA A 164 4.44 -15.52 -11.20
N LYS A 165 4.67 -16.81 -11.43
CA LYS A 165 4.58 -17.83 -10.38
C LYS A 165 5.60 -17.65 -9.27
N ILE A 166 6.86 -17.31 -9.60
CA ILE A 166 7.91 -17.06 -8.61
C ILE A 166 7.64 -15.78 -7.84
N SER A 167 7.19 -14.72 -8.52
CA SER A 167 6.80 -13.45 -7.88
C SER A 167 5.66 -13.65 -6.90
N HIS A 168 4.66 -14.46 -7.25
CA HIS A 168 3.58 -14.81 -6.34
C HIS A 168 4.09 -15.55 -5.10
N ALA A 169 4.93 -16.56 -5.26
CA ALA A 169 5.49 -17.31 -4.14
C ALA A 169 6.33 -16.43 -3.20
N GLN A 170 7.09 -15.48 -3.74
CA GLN A 170 7.84 -14.50 -2.94
C GLN A 170 6.91 -13.57 -2.17
N GLN A 171 5.87 -13.05 -2.81
CA GLN A 171 4.91 -12.16 -2.17
C GLN A 171 4.05 -12.87 -1.12
N ALA A 172 3.67 -14.13 -1.35
CA ALA A 172 2.91 -14.91 -0.38
C ALA A 172 3.63 -14.96 0.98
N VAL A 173 4.95 -15.25 0.99
CA VAL A 173 5.73 -15.24 2.24
C VAL A 173 5.71 -13.87 2.92
N PHE A 174 5.80 -12.79 2.15
CA PHE A 174 5.77 -11.44 2.69
C PHE A 174 4.41 -11.11 3.32
N PHE A 175 3.32 -11.38 2.62
CA PHE A 175 1.99 -11.04 3.12
C PHE A 175 1.50 -11.99 4.21
N GLU A 176 1.73 -13.30 4.08
CA GLU A 176 1.23 -14.28 5.05
C GLU A 176 1.95 -14.23 6.41
N TYR A 177 3.25 -13.89 6.42
CA TYR A 177 4.04 -13.97 7.65
C TYR A 177 4.64 -12.62 8.08
N VAL A 178 5.29 -11.91 7.15
CA VAL A 178 6.01 -10.68 7.52
C VAL A 178 5.07 -9.55 7.87
N CYS A 179 3.99 -9.36 7.10
CA CYS A 179 3.02 -8.28 7.34
C CYS A 179 2.24 -8.49 8.64
N GLU A 180 1.84 -9.72 8.96
CA GLU A 180 1.18 -10.04 10.24
C GLU A 180 2.10 -9.79 11.43
N GLY A 181 3.34 -10.25 11.37
CA GLY A 181 4.33 -9.98 12.39
C GLY A 181 4.59 -8.49 12.60
N LYS A 182 4.61 -7.70 11.53
CA LYS A 182 4.71 -6.23 11.62
C LYS A 182 3.46 -5.59 12.22
N SER A 183 2.29 -6.10 11.89
CA SER A 183 1.00 -5.61 12.40
C SER A 183 0.91 -5.82 13.92
N SER A 184 1.26 -6.99 14.43
CA SER A 184 1.28 -7.29 15.87
C SER A 184 2.21 -6.38 16.68
N ARG A 185 3.17 -5.72 15.98
CA ARG A 185 4.13 -4.77 16.57
C ARG A 185 3.84 -3.31 16.23
N GLU A 186 2.63 -3.02 15.74
CA GLU A 186 2.22 -1.67 15.33
C GLU A 186 3.24 -0.99 14.38
N ALA A 187 3.84 -1.77 13.50
CA ALA A 187 4.88 -1.34 12.56
C ALA A 187 4.55 -1.72 11.11
N MET A 188 3.29 -2.10 10.83
CA MET A 188 2.85 -2.36 9.47
C MET A 188 2.93 -1.08 8.64
N PHE A 189 3.53 -1.16 7.47
CA PHE A 189 3.56 -0.05 6.52
C PHE A 189 2.56 -0.28 5.37
N CYS A 190 2.13 0.80 4.76
CA CYS A 190 1.32 0.78 3.54
C CYS A 190 2.14 0.20 2.38
N CYS A 191 1.50 -0.62 1.55
CA CYS A 191 2.12 -1.23 0.36
C CYS A 191 1.69 -0.51 -0.95
N GLY A 192 1.13 0.68 -0.86
CA GLY A 192 0.79 1.54 -1.99
C GLY A 192 -0.53 1.20 -2.69
N THR A 193 -1.11 0.03 -2.44
CA THR A 193 -2.38 -0.43 -3.00
C THR A 193 -3.12 -1.34 -2.04
N ASN A 194 -4.39 -1.66 -2.29
CA ASN A 194 -5.24 -2.52 -1.44
C ASN A 194 -5.29 -2.04 0.02
N VAL A 195 -5.35 -0.76 0.20
CA VAL A 195 -5.29 -0.08 1.49
C VAL A 195 -6.44 0.90 1.63
N VAL A 196 -6.99 1.00 2.83
CA VAL A 196 -7.93 2.06 3.21
C VAL A 196 -7.30 2.93 4.28
N LEU A 197 -7.19 4.22 3.99
CA LEU A 197 -6.57 5.21 4.87
C LEU A 197 -7.63 6.17 5.44
N ARG A 198 -7.41 6.61 6.66
CA ARG A 198 -8.15 7.71 7.27
C ARG A 198 -7.63 9.03 6.73
N ARG A 199 -8.50 9.85 6.07
CA ARG A 199 -8.11 11.13 5.48
C ARG A 199 -7.49 12.08 6.52
N SER A 200 -8.08 12.19 7.71
CA SER A 200 -7.54 13.06 8.77
C SER A 200 -6.14 12.66 9.25
N ALA A 201 -5.76 11.38 9.13
CA ALA A 201 -4.39 10.93 9.44
C ALA A 201 -3.40 11.38 8.35
N LEU A 202 -3.80 11.35 7.09
CA LEU A 202 -3.00 11.89 5.98
C LEU A 202 -2.86 13.42 6.10
N GLU A 203 -3.92 14.13 6.45
CA GLU A 203 -3.90 15.58 6.67
C GLU A 203 -2.93 15.98 7.81
N ASP A 204 -2.93 15.23 8.93
CA ASP A 204 -2.04 15.48 10.08
C ASP A 204 -0.55 15.40 9.72
N ILE A 205 -0.18 14.61 8.72
CA ILE A 205 1.21 14.46 8.26
C ILE A 205 1.55 15.26 7.00
N GLY A 206 0.58 16.00 6.44
CA GLY A 206 0.73 16.78 5.22
C GLY A 206 0.71 15.95 3.93
N GLY A 207 -0.03 14.82 3.92
CA GLY A 207 -0.20 13.96 2.75
C GLY A 207 0.89 12.90 2.59
N PHE A 208 0.90 12.27 1.43
CA PHE A 208 1.90 11.28 1.04
C PHE A 208 3.30 11.89 0.90
N ASP A 209 4.34 11.08 1.14
CA ASP A 209 5.74 11.52 1.00
C ASP A 209 6.15 11.58 -0.47
N GLU A 210 6.28 12.79 -1.03
CA GLU A 210 6.66 13.01 -2.43
C GLU A 210 8.17 12.85 -2.68
N GLY A 211 8.97 12.76 -1.63
CA GLY A 211 10.44 12.70 -1.73
C GLY A 211 11.03 11.29 -1.73
N SER A 212 10.21 10.24 -1.65
CA SER A 212 10.65 8.85 -1.62
C SER A 212 10.16 8.09 -2.85
N VAL A 213 11.00 7.20 -3.37
CA VAL A 213 10.63 6.26 -4.45
C VAL A 213 9.59 5.23 -3.97
N THR A 214 9.59 4.92 -2.66
CA THR A 214 8.55 4.14 -1.97
C THR A 214 7.81 5.09 -1.04
N GLU A 215 6.93 5.89 -1.63
CA GLU A 215 6.14 6.92 -0.97
C GLU A 215 5.25 6.35 0.14
N ASP A 216 4.77 5.14 -0.08
CA ASP A 216 3.91 4.36 0.81
C ASP A 216 4.59 4.03 2.15
N VAL A 217 5.78 3.45 2.10
CA VAL A 217 6.57 3.13 3.31
C VAL A 217 7.01 4.42 4.02
N ALA A 218 7.43 5.43 3.27
CA ALA A 218 7.83 6.72 3.83
C ALA A 218 6.67 7.47 4.49
N THR A 219 5.48 7.41 3.91
CA THR A 219 4.23 7.95 4.48
C THR A 219 3.87 7.23 5.77
N SER A 220 3.98 5.89 5.78
CA SER A 220 3.72 5.08 6.98
C SER A 220 4.68 5.44 8.13
N LEU A 221 5.95 5.69 7.82
CA LEU A 221 6.90 6.17 8.82
C LEU A 221 6.45 7.53 9.41
N LYS A 222 6.01 8.49 8.58
CA LYS A 222 5.48 9.77 9.07
C LYS A 222 4.26 9.57 9.98
N LEU A 223 3.35 8.66 9.63
CA LEU A 223 2.18 8.33 10.45
C LEU A 223 2.60 7.78 11.82
N HIS A 224 3.51 6.80 11.85
CA HIS A 224 4.00 6.23 13.10
C HIS A 224 4.77 7.25 13.96
N LEU A 225 5.53 8.17 13.36
CA LEU A 225 6.16 9.27 14.07
C LEU A 225 5.16 10.23 14.73
N ARG A 226 3.93 10.32 14.21
CA ARG A 226 2.79 11.05 14.80
C ARG A 226 1.92 10.17 15.70
N GLN A 227 2.40 8.97 16.06
CA GLN A 227 1.71 8.02 16.93
C GLN A 227 0.37 7.52 16.38
N TRP A 228 0.16 7.57 15.07
CA TRP A 228 -0.91 6.85 14.40
C TRP A 228 -0.58 5.36 14.40
N ARG A 229 -1.63 4.53 14.41
CA ARG A 229 -1.53 3.06 14.34
C ARG A 229 -1.80 2.59 12.92
N SER A 230 -1.31 1.41 12.63
CA SER A 230 -1.58 0.69 11.37
C SER A 230 -2.02 -0.73 11.67
N LEU A 231 -2.81 -1.30 10.78
CA LEU A 231 -3.30 -2.68 10.87
C LEU A 231 -3.08 -3.39 9.54
N TYR A 232 -2.70 -4.65 9.62
CA TYR A 232 -2.76 -5.57 8.51
C TYR A 232 -3.90 -6.56 8.72
N TYR A 233 -4.77 -6.69 7.72
CA TYR A 233 -5.87 -7.64 7.74
C TYR A 233 -5.59 -8.72 6.68
N ASN A 234 -5.14 -9.90 7.13
CA ASN A 234 -4.69 -10.99 6.28
C ASN A 234 -5.87 -11.75 5.64
N LYS A 235 -6.65 -11.06 4.81
CA LYS A 235 -7.69 -11.66 3.96
C LYS A 235 -7.58 -11.12 2.55
N ALA A 236 -7.46 -12.02 1.58
CA ALA A 236 -7.36 -11.67 0.17
C ALA A 236 -8.73 -11.26 -0.39
N TYR A 237 -8.98 -9.96 -0.40
CA TYR A 237 -10.18 -9.36 -1.00
C TYR A 237 -9.87 -8.57 -2.28
N THR A 238 -8.64 -8.66 -2.77
CA THR A 238 -8.22 -7.99 -4.00
C THR A 238 -7.28 -8.90 -4.78
N PHE A 239 -7.45 -8.93 -6.10
CA PHE A 239 -6.65 -9.74 -7.01
C PHE A 239 -6.00 -8.83 -8.05
N GLY A 240 -4.69 -8.97 -8.19
CA GLY A 240 -3.89 -8.15 -9.11
C GLY A 240 -3.06 -8.97 -10.07
N MET A 241 -2.15 -8.30 -10.77
CA MET A 241 -1.26 -8.92 -11.74
C MET A 241 0.18 -8.94 -11.25
N ALA A 242 0.83 -10.09 -11.33
CA ALA A 242 2.27 -10.23 -11.12
C ALA A 242 3.04 -9.78 -12.37
N PRO A 243 4.31 -9.34 -12.23
CA PRO A 243 5.18 -9.14 -13.38
C PRO A 243 5.35 -10.45 -14.16
N GLU A 244 5.17 -10.39 -15.48
CA GLU A 244 5.15 -11.57 -16.34
C GLU A 244 6.52 -11.92 -16.92
N ASP A 245 7.45 -10.96 -16.95
CA ASP A 245 8.80 -11.10 -17.44
C ASP A 245 9.86 -10.60 -16.45
N LEU A 246 11.12 -11.01 -16.68
CA LEU A 246 12.24 -10.65 -15.82
C LEU A 246 12.54 -9.14 -15.82
N GLY A 247 12.29 -8.43 -16.92
CA GLY A 247 12.53 -6.98 -17.02
C GLY A 247 11.61 -6.22 -16.09
N ALA A 248 10.30 -6.53 -16.12
CA ALA A 248 9.30 -5.97 -15.23
C ALA A 248 9.61 -6.31 -13.77
N TYR A 249 9.96 -7.58 -13.49
CA TYR A 249 10.33 -8.02 -12.15
C TYR A 249 11.55 -7.25 -11.60
N PHE A 250 12.66 -7.16 -12.37
CA PHE A 250 13.85 -6.42 -11.91
C PHE A 250 13.59 -4.92 -11.76
N THR A 251 12.77 -4.33 -12.62
CA THR A 251 12.37 -2.92 -12.50
C THR A 251 11.64 -2.69 -11.16
N GLN A 252 10.72 -3.56 -10.81
CA GLN A 252 10.01 -3.50 -9.52
C GLN A 252 10.98 -3.67 -8.34
N GLN A 253 11.84 -4.71 -8.36
CA GLN A 253 12.80 -4.97 -7.28
C GLN A 253 13.81 -3.83 -7.10
N ASN A 254 14.30 -3.24 -8.19
CA ASN A 254 15.21 -2.10 -8.14
C ASN A 254 14.55 -0.89 -7.49
N ARG A 255 13.29 -0.60 -7.82
CA ARG A 255 12.52 0.48 -7.20
C ARG A 255 12.40 0.27 -5.69
N TRP A 256 12.06 -0.94 -5.25
CA TRP A 256 11.94 -1.27 -3.83
C TRP A 256 13.29 -1.20 -3.09
N ALA A 257 14.37 -1.66 -3.73
CA ALA A 257 15.73 -1.56 -3.16
C ALA A 257 16.17 -0.10 -2.98
N MET A 258 15.93 0.76 -3.98
CA MET A 258 16.22 2.20 -3.87
C MET A 258 15.40 2.85 -2.75
N GLY A 259 14.11 2.54 -2.65
CA GLY A 259 13.26 3.04 -1.59
C GLY A 259 13.73 2.59 -0.20
N SER A 260 14.17 1.34 -0.06
CA SER A 260 14.73 0.81 1.19
C SER A 260 15.99 1.57 1.63
N ILE A 261 16.88 1.90 0.69
CA ILE A 261 18.07 2.71 0.97
C ILE A 261 17.69 4.14 1.42
N GLN A 262 16.72 4.75 0.76
CA GLN A 262 16.21 6.07 1.14
C GLN A 262 15.59 6.05 2.56
N LEU A 263 14.80 5.01 2.84
CA LEU A 263 14.21 4.77 4.16
C LEU A 263 15.31 4.63 5.23
N PHE A 264 16.35 3.84 4.98
CA PHE A 264 17.48 3.67 5.91
C PHE A 264 18.13 5.00 6.26
N ARG A 265 18.38 5.85 5.25
CA ARG A 265 18.95 7.19 5.47
C ARG A 265 18.04 8.07 6.34
N LYS A 266 16.73 8.08 6.10
CA LYS A 266 15.75 8.80 6.93
C LYS A 266 15.77 8.28 8.36
N LEU A 267 15.77 6.96 8.55
CA LEU A 267 15.80 6.33 9.87
C LEU A 267 17.06 6.70 10.66
N MET A 268 18.24 6.68 10.02
CA MET A 268 19.47 7.11 10.67
C MET A 268 19.43 8.57 11.12
N GLY A 269 18.88 9.46 10.30
CA GLY A 269 18.66 10.85 10.68
C GLY A 269 17.77 10.98 11.92
N ILE A 270 16.66 10.26 11.97
CA ILE A 270 15.72 10.27 13.11
C ILE A 270 16.37 9.61 14.34
N PHE A 271 17.13 8.53 14.17
CA PHE A 271 17.81 7.82 15.25
C PHE A 271 18.73 8.75 16.05
N PHE A 272 19.53 9.55 15.35
CA PHE A 272 20.48 10.47 16.00
C PHE A 272 19.83 11.76 16.52
N THR A 273 18.66 12.16 16.00
CA THR A 273 17.99 13.40 16.41
C THR A 273 16.86 13.19 17.40
N ASN A 274 16.11 12.10 17.28
CA ASN A 274 14.93 11.82 18.10
C ASN A 274 14.64 10.31 18.19
N PHE A 275 15.50 9.56 18.87
CA PHE A 275 15.33 8.11 19.07
C PHE A 275 13.97 7.73 19.72
N ARG A 276 13.42 8.61 20.57
CA ARG A 276 12.14 8.36 21.26
C ARG A 276 10.90 8.54 20.38
N ALA A 277 11.06 8.97 19.13
CA ALA A 277 9.94 9.19 18.20
C ALA A 277 9.23 7.89 17.80
N LEU A 278 9.91 6.76 17.85
CA LEU A 278 9.36 5.43 17.59
C LEU A 278 9.53 4.52 18.80
N LYS A 279 8.63 3.54 18.95
CA LYS A 279 8.76 2.45 19.92
C LYS A 279 9.94 1.54 19.51
N ILE A 280 10.56 0.85 20.47
CA ILE A 280 11.73 0.00 20.18
C ILE A 280 11.46 -1.09 19.16
N HIS A 281 10.28 -1.71 19.22
CA HIS A 281 9.86 -2.73 18.25
C HIS A 281 9.60 -2.14 16.86
N GLN A 282 9.10 -0.89 16.76
CA GLN A 282 8.97 -0.19 15.48
C GLN A 282 10.34 0.11 14.87
N TRP A 283 11.32 0.54 15.70
CA TRP A 283 12.71 0.71 15.25
C TRP A 283 13.26 -0.56 14.63
N LEU A 284 13.09 -1.70 15.31
CA LEU A 284 13.55 -2.99 14.81
C LEU A 284 12.90 -3.33 13.47
N GLU A 285 11.59 -3.19 13.35
CA GLU A 285 10.85 -3.53 12.12
C GLU A 285 11.23 -2.62 10.94
N TYR A 286 11.38 -1.31 11.18
CA TYR A 286 11.82 -0.39 10.13
C TYR A 286 13.29 -0.62 9.73
N LEU A 287 14.17 -0.95 10.66
CA LEU A 287 15.56 -1.29 10.36
C LEU A 287 15.63 -2.58 9.52
N LEU A 288 14.90 -3.64 9.89
CA LEU A 288 14.83 -4.88 9.11
C LEU A 288 14.29 -4.63 7.70
N THR A 289 13.25 -3.82 7.55
CA THR A 289 12.69 -3.46 6.25
C THR A 289 13.71 -2.70 5.40
N SER A 290 14.34 -1.67 5.97
CA SER A 290 15.25 -0.79 5.23
C SER A 290 16.59 -1.44 4.87
N THR A 291 16.96 -2.51 5.57
CA THR A 291 18.23 -3.23 5.34
C THR A 291 18.04 -4.58 4.63
N TYR A 292 16.81 -4.94 4.25
CA TYR A 292 16.50 -6.22 3.63
C TYR A 292 17.37 -6.52 2.39
N TYR A 293 17.52 -5.55 1.50
CA TYR A 293 18.31 -5.72 0.27
C TYR A 293 19.82 -5.79 0.51
N PHE A 294 20.32 -5.39 1.69
CA PHE A 294 21.74 -5.58 2.05
C PHE A 294 22.08 -7.02 2.40
N VAL A 295 21.07 -7.88 2.67
CA VAL A 295 21.30 -9.31 2.95
C VAL A 295 22.01 -9.98 1.78
N GLY A 296 21.62 -9.66 0.54
CA GLY A 296 22.28 -10.18 -0.65
C GLY A 296 23.78 -9.82 -0.73
N TRP A 297 24.15 -8.62 -0.30
CA TRP A 297 25.55 -8.18 -0.24
C TRP A 297 26.38 -8.92 0.81
N ALA A 298 25.75 -9.43 1.86
CA ALA A 298 26.44 -10.19 2.90
C ALA A 298 26.80 -11.61 2.48
N TYR A 299 26.24 -12.09 1.36
CA TYR A 299 26.54 -13.41 0.77
C TYR A 299 27.56 -13.34 -0.39
N LEU A 300 27.89 -12.16 -0.90
CA LEU A 300 28.93 -11.92 -1.91
C LEU A 300 30.29 -11.66 -1.25
#